data_9991fe535bd81ceede6a8efac8d05783
#
_entry.id   9991fe535bd81ceede6a8efac8d05783
#
_cell.length_a   1.000
_cell.length_b   1.000
_cell.length_c   1.000
_cell.angle_alpha   90.00
_cell.angle_beta   90.00
_cell.angle_gamma   90.00
#
_symmetry.space_group_name_H-M   'P 1'
#
loop_
_entity.id
_entity.type
_entity.pdbx_description
1 polymer ?
#
loop_
_entity_poly.entity_id
_entity_poly.type
_entity_poly.pdbx_seq_one_letter_code
_entity_poly.pdbx_strand_id
1 'polypeptide(L)'
;MGPGYLCASPLLSRISRKEGEVIFQLMSGFVDTQILLAFVRTGALEKLRDRPKSMAQLASLIGIDAEAARVLCGAGQALGLVVVRKGQVSIARRGILILTLPGISELIDHHSVLYSDLQDPVAFFSGQSERQLAHFWPYVFGAKDCLDAADVSRYTDLMTKSQRMVAQDTLDAITLPKDGSWLDVGGGSGAFISEVLRRQSSMRATVFDLPGSNSELGAHNFIAGSFFDDDLPSGFDVISLIRVLYDHSDDSITKLLTKVYNALPENGRLIVSEPMLGSKLSKSLGRYVFCDLHYGDEYR
;
A
#
# COMPACT_ATOMS: atom_id res chain seq x y z
N MET A 1 -4.93 -5.63 44.84
CA MET A 1 -6.21 -4.91 44.69
C MET A 1 -7.01 -5.65 43.62
N GLY A 2 -8.14 -6.25 43.97
CA GLY A 2 -8.90 -7.11 43.07
C GLY A 2 -9.72 -6.33 42.03
N PRO A 3 -10.14 -6.97 40.94
CA PRO A 3 -10.83 -6.33 39.82
C PRO A 3 -12.21 -5.72 40.13
N GLY A 4 -12.72 -5.87 41.34
CA GLY A 4 -14.06 -5.40 41.70
C GLY A 4 -14.22 -3.89 41.98
N TYR A 5 -13.14 -3.13 42.12
CA TYR A 5 -13.21 -1.71 42.49
C TYR A 5 -13.26 -0.74 41.32
N LEU A 6 -13.01 -1.20 40.08
CA LEU A 6 -13.00 -0.34 38.90
C LEU A 6 -14.40 0.09 38.42
N CYS A 7 -15.46 -0.61 38.84
CA CYS A 7 -16.84 -0.31 38.40
C CYS A 7 -17.60 0.70 39.25
N ALA A 8 -17.06 1.17 40.37
CA ALA A 8 -17.80 1.96 41.35
C ALA A 8 -17.80 3.48 41.11
N SER A 9 -16.92 4.01 40.26
CA SER A 9 -16.87 5.45 39.95
C SER A 9 -17.49 5.73 38.59
N PRO A 10 -18.39 6.72 38.45
CA PRO A 10 -18.96 7.11 37.14
C PRO A 10 -17.91 7.48 36.09
N LEU A 11 -16.78 8.05 36.52
CA LEU A 11 -15.66 8.40 35.63
C LEU A 11 -14.93 7.15 35.13
N LEU A 12 -14.66 6.20 36.02
CA LEU A 12 -13.99 4.93 35.66
C LEU A 12 -14.90 4.06 34.78
N SER A 13 -16.22 4.05 35.02
CA SER A 13 -17.17 3.33 34.17
C SER A 13 -17.25 3.92 32.76
N ARG A 14 -17.10 5.24 32.59
CA ARG A 14 -17.01 5.91 31.26
C ARG A 14 -15.73 5.55 30.54
N ILE A 15 -14.58 5.56 31.24
CA ILE A 15 -13.29 5.17 30.68
C ILE A 15 -13.32 3.70 30.27
N SER A 16 -13.79 2.82 31.15
CA SER A 16 -13.91 1.38 30.89
C SER A 16 -14.81 1.07 29.69
N ARG A 17 -15.92 1.82 29.52
CA ARG A 17 -16.81 1.67 28.36
C ARG A 17 -16.14 2.12 27.07
N LYS A 18 -15.44 3.25 27.10
CA LYS A 18 -14.71 3.77 25.93
C LYS A 18 -13.60 2.82 25.48
N GLU A 19 -12.83 2.28 26.41
CA GLU A 19 -11.80 1.28 26.11
C GLU A 19 -12.42 -0.03 25.61
N GLY A 20 -13.57 -0.44 26.15
CA GLY A 20 -14.34 -1.58 25.66
C GLY A 20 -14.80 -1.40 24.20
N GLU A 21 -15.24 -0.19 23.83
CA GLU A 21 -15.58 0.13 22.44
C GLU A 21 -14.36 0.04 21.52
N VAL A 22 -13.20 0.53 21.96
CA VAL A 22 -11.94 0.42 21.19
C VAL A 22 -11.53 -1.05 21.01
N ILE A 23 -11.59 -1.86 22.07
CA ILE A 23 -11.28 -3.29 21.99
C ILE A 23 -12.26 -4.00 21.04
N PHE A 24 -13.56 -3.68 21.11
CA PHE A 24 -14.55 -4.24 20.20
C PHE A 24 -14.26 -3.86 18.75
N GLN A 25 -13.88 -2.60 18.47
CA GLN A 25 -13.47 -2.17 17.12
C GLN A 25 -12.23 -2.92 16.62
N LEU A 26 -11.23 -3.16 17.48
CA LEU A 26 -10.06 -3.96 17.13
C LEU A 26 -10.45 -5.41 16.81
N MET A 27 -11.34 -6.00 17.61
CA MET A 27 -11.84 -7.37 17.42
C MET A 27 -12.66 -7.51 16.13
N SER A 28 -13.50 -6.53 15.81
CA SER A 28 -14.37 -6.55 14.62
C SER A 28 -13.66 -6.10 13.33
N GLY A 29 -12.48 -5.50 13.42
CA GLY A 29 -11.78 -4.90 12.30
C GLY A 29 -11.51 -5.87 11.15
N PHE A 30 -11.29 -7.16 11.43
CA PHE A 30 -11.14 -8.16 10.37
C PHE A 30 -12.43 -8.36 9.55
N VAL A 31 -13.60 -8.21 10.18
CA VAL A 31 -14.90 -8.31 9.48
C VAL A 31 -15.05 -7.15 8.51
N ASP A 32 -14.67 -5.92 8.92
CA ASP A 32 -14.73 -4.73 8.09
C ASP A 32 -13.86 -4.89 6.85
N THR A 33 -12.66 -5.47 7.01
CA THR A 33 -11.74 -5.72 5.88
C THR A 33 -12.25 -6.81 4.95
N GLN A 34 -12.92 -7.85 5.46
CA GLN A 34 -13.56 -8.88 4.62
C GLN A 34 -14.77 -8.32 3.85
N ILE A 35 -15.53 -7.40 4.43
CA ILE A 35 -16.62 -6.70 3.73
C ILE A 35 -16.04 -5.86 2.58
N LEU A 36 -14.95 -5.10 2.81
CA LEU A 36 -14.26 -4.36 1.76
C LEU A 36 -13.82 -5.29 0.61
N LEU A 37 -13.19 -6.41 0.95
CA LEU A 37 -12.74 -7.41 -0.02
C LEU A 37 -13.92 -7.98 -0.82
N ALA A 38 -15.04 -8.29 -0.16
CA ALA A 38 -16.24 -8.78 -0.84
C ALA A 38 -16.80 -7.76 -1.84
N PHE A 39 -16.85 -6.47 -1.49
CA PHE A 39 -17.27 -5.42 -2.42
C PHE A 39 -16.36 -5.29 -3.63
N VAL A 40 -15.05 -5.40 -3.45
CA VAL A 40 -14.06 -5.36 -4.53
C VAL A 40 -14.19 -6.60 -5.41
N ARG A 41 -14.15 -7.79 -4.85
CA ARG A 41 -14.17 -9.05 -5.63
C ARG A 41 -15.48 -9.32 -6.36
N THR A 42 -16.60 -8.88 -5.81
CA THR A 42 -17.91 -8.99 -6.51
C THR A 42 -18.11 -7.91 -7.58
N GLY A 43 -17.26 -6.86 -7.59
CA GLY A 43 -17.45 -5.71 -8.45
C GLY A 43 -18.73 -4.91 -8.13
N ALA A 44 -19.24 -5.00 -6.89
CA ALA A 44 -20.50 -4.37 -6.53
C ALA A 44 -20.48 -2.85 -6.66
N LEU A 45 -19.34 -2.22 -6.32
CA LEU A 45 -19.19 -0.76 -6.44
C LEU A 45 -19.19 -0.31 -7.89
N GLU A 46 -18.52 -1.02 -8.79
CA GLU A 46 -18.51 -0.76 -10.23
C GLU A 46 -19.93 -0.85 -10.83
N LYS A 47 -20.72 -1.85 -10.40
CA LYS A 47 -22.11 -2.01 -10.85
C LYS A 47 -23.02 -0.88 -10.40
N LEU A 48 -22.63 -0.17 -9.33
CA LEU A 48 -23.38 0.98 -8.78
C LEU A 48 -22.84 2.34 -9.25
N ARG A 49 -21.77 2.39 -10.02
CA ARG A 49 -21.07 3.63 -10.43
C ARG A 49 -22.02 4.64 -11.08
N ASP A 50 -22.79 4.20 -12.08
CA ASP A 50 -23.54 5.11 -12.94
C ASP A 50 -24.94 5.44 -12.39
N ARG A 51 -25.56 4.49 -11.70
CA ARG A 51 -26.97 4.63 -11.22
C ARG A 51 -27.29 3.66 -10.10
N PRO A 52 -28.22 4.03 -9.20
CA PRO A 52 -28.78 3.11 -8.22
C PRO A 52 -29.37 1.84 -8.87
N LYS A 53 -29.33 0.74 -8.14
CA LYS A 53 -29.92 -0.55 -8.53
C LYS A 53 -30.87 -1.02 -7.45
N SER A 54 -31.91 -1.75 -7.82
CA SER A 54 -32.67 -2.49 -6.81
C SER A 54 -31.80 -3.61 -6.22
N MET A 55 -32.11 -4.06 -4.99
CA MET A 55 -31.39 -5.15 -4.34
C MET A 55 -31.33 -6.39 -5.22
N ALA A 56 -32.45 -6.78 -5.84
CA ALA A 56 -32.50 -7.95 -6.74
C ALA A 56 -31.63 -7.77 -7.99
N GLN A 57 -31.62 -6.57 -8.59
CA GLN A 57 -30.75 -6.27 -9.74
C GLN A 57 -29.27 -6.36 -9.35
N LEU A 58 -28.89 -5.79 -8.21
CA LEU A 58 -27.50 -5.85 -7.74
C LEU A 58 -27.08 -7.29 -7.45
N ALA A 59 -27.89 -8.07 -6.72
CA ALA A 59 -27.66 -9.47 -6.42
C ALA A 59 -27.37 -10.29 -7.70
N SER A 60 -28.24 -10.14 -8.70
CA SER A 60 -28.05 -10.81 -10.01
C SER A 60 -26.76 -10.39 -10.71
N LEU A 61 -26.38 -9.11 -10.66
CA LEU A 61 -25.18 -8.58 -11.32
C LEU A 61 -23.88 -9.03 -10.65
N ILE A 62 -23.89 -9.30 -9.35
CA ILE A 62 -22.71 -9.73 -8.58
C ILE A 62 -22.72 -11.26 -8.30
N GLY A 63 -23.71 -12.00 -8.80
CA GLY A 63 -23.75 -13.45 -8.75
C GLY A 63 -24.02 -14.05 -7.36
N ILE A 64 -24.75 -13.34 -6.48
CA ILE A 64 -25.16 -13.87 -5.16
C ILE A 64 -26.69 -13.79 -5.02
N ASP A 65 -27.24 -14.52 -4.06
CA ASP A 65 -28.67 -14.47 -3.78
C ASP A 65 -29.11 -13.13 -3.14
N ALA A 66 -30.40 -12.83 -3.17
CA ALA A 66 -30.94 -11.54 -2.73
C ALA A 66 -30.77 -11.34 -1.22
N GLU A 67 -30.77 -12.41 -0.41
CA GLU A 67 -30.58 -12.32 1.03
C GLU A 67 -29.11 -12.03 1.36
N ALA A 68 -28.17 -12.72 0.72
CA ALA A 68 -26.74 -12.43 0.81
C ALA A 68 -26.42 -11.00 0.38
N ALA A 69 -27.02 -10.52 -0.71
CA ALA A 69 -26.87 -9.13 -1.15
C ALA A 69 -27.41 -8.13 -0.11
N ARG A 70 -28.53 -8.45 0.54
CA ARG A 70 -29.10 -7.62 1.62
C ARG A 70 -28.14 -7.51 2.81
N VAL A 71 -27.56 -8.63 3.22
CA VAL A 71 -26.57 -8.67 4.31
C VAL A 71 -25.31 -7.87 3.92
N LEU A 72 -24.74 -8.12 2.76
CA LEU A 72 -23.56 -7.43 2.25
C LEU A 72 -23.80 -5.91 2.14
N CYS A 73 -24.92 -5.50 1.55
CA CYS A 73 -25.25 -4.08 1.43
C CYS A 73 -25.53 -3.41 2.78
N GLY A 74 -26.13 -4.12 3.73
CA GLY A 74 -26.33 -3.64 5.11
C GLY A 74 -24.99 -3.38 5.81
N ALA A 75 -24.06 -4.31 5.70
CA ALA A 75 -22.70 -4.16 6.22
C ALA A 75 -21.94 -3.03 5.49
N GLY A 76 -22.03 -2.98 4.17
CA GLY A 76 -21.43 -1.91 3.37
C GLY A 76 -22.00 -0.52 3.69
N GLN A 77 -23.29 -0.42 4.05
CA GLN A 77 -23.89 0.83 4.51
C GLN A 77 -23.30 1.26 5.86
N ALA A 78 -23.09 0.33 6.79
CA ALA A 78 -22.45 0.63 8.07
C ALA A 78 -21.03 1.17 7.88
N LEU A 79 -20.29 0.66 6.88
CA LEU A 79 -18.96 1.13 6.51
C LEU A 79 -18.97 2.41 5.64
N GLY A 80 -20.15 2.90 5.20
CA GLY A 80 -20.26 4.05 4.31
C GLY A 80 -19.80 3.80 2.87
N LEU A 81 -19.87 2.55 2.41
CA LEU A 81 -19.55 2.15 1.04
C LEU A 81 -20.75 2.35 0.11
N VAL A 82 -21.93 2.06 0.61
CA VAL A 82 -23.21 2.19 -0.12
C VAL A 82 -24.27 2.86 0.76
N VAL A 83 -25.36 3.30 0.12
CA VAL A 83 -26.57 3.79 0.79
C VAL A 83 -27.75 2.96 0.30
N VAL A 84 -28.53 2.41 1.22
CA VAL A 84 -29.76 1.68 0.92
C VAL A 84 -30.94 2.53 1.31
N ARG A 85 -31.80 2.92 0.32
CA ARG A 85 -33.01 3.70 0.55
C ARG A 85 -34.16 3.19 -0.32
N LYS A 86 -35.30 2.91 0.29
CA LYS A 86 -36.51 2.45 -0.42
C LYS A 86 -36.26 1.28 -1.38
N GLY A 87 -35.42 0.31 -0.93
CA GLY A 87 -35.07 -0.87 -1.73
C GLY A 87 -34.08 -0.63 -2.87
N GLN A 88 -33.57 0.60 -3.02
CA GLN A 88 -32.51 0.95 -3.96
C GLN A 88 -31.17 1.07 -3.24
N VAL A 89 -30.11 0.55 -3.88
CA VAL A 89 -28.72 0.64 -3.45
C VAL A 89 -28.01 1.65 -4.35
N SER A 90 -27.34 2.60 -3.76
CA SER A 90 -26.48 3.57 -4.45
C SER A 90 -25.10 3.58 -3.84
N ILE A 91 -24.08 3.94 -4.62
CA ILE A 91 -22.72 4.09 -4.13
C ILE A 91 -22.63 5.28 -3.17
N ALA A 92 -21.88 5.15 -2.07
CA ALA A 92 -21.60 6.20 -1.11
C ALA A 92 -20.19 6.77 -1.32
N ARG A 93 -19.86 7.85 -0.58
CA ARG A 93 -18.59 8.56 -0.73
C ARG A 93 -17.36 7.64 -0.65
N ARG A 94 -17.29 6.75 0.36
CA ARG A 94 -16.15 5.82 0.49
C ARG A 94 -16.10 4.82 -0.66
N GLY A 95 -17.25 4.35 -1.13
CA GLY A 95 -17.32 3.48 -2.31
C GLY A 95 -16.79 4.17 -3.57
N ILE A 96 -17.10 5.46 -3.77
CA ILE A 96 -16.55 6.25 -4.88
C ILE A 96 -15.02 6.35 -4.76
N LEU A 97 -14.48 6.61 -3.56
CA LEU A 97 -13.05 6.72 -3.32
C LEU A 97 -12.32 5.39 -3.66
N ILE A 98 -12.90 4.24 -3.33
CA ILE A 98 -12.33 2.93 -3.70
C ILE A 98 -12.22 2.79 -5.22
N LEU A 99 -13.19 3.30 -5.99
CA LEU A 99 -13.18 3.23 -7.45
C LEU A 99 -12.29 4.28 -8.14
N THR A 100 -11.98 5.37 -7.44
CA THR A 100 -11.31 6.53 -8.07
C THR A 100 -9.87 6.72 -7.63
N LEU A 101 -9.51 6.27 -6.43
CA LEU A 101 -8.13 6.32 -5.98
C LEU A 101 -7.32 5.19 -6.62
N PRO A 102 -6.24 5.51 -7.36
CA PRO A 102 -5.43 4.52 -8.02
C PRO A 102 -4.84 3.49 -7.03
N GLY A 103 -4.96 2.20 -7.34
CA GLY A 103 -4.35 1.11 -6.57
C GLY A 103 -5.10 0.69 -5.31
N ILE A 104 -6.16 1.39 -4.87
CA ILE A 104 -6.89 1.03 -3.63
C ILE A 104 -7.63 -0.30 -3.77
N SER A 105 -8.30 -0.55 -4.88
CA SER A 105 -8.99 -1.84 -5.12
C SER A 105 -8.00 -3.00 -5.15
N GLU A 106 -6.89 -2.80 -5.82
CA GLU A 106 -5.81 -3.78 -5.94
C GLU A 106 -5.16 -4.05 -4.57
N LEU A 107 -4.94 -3.00 -3.78
CA LEU A 107 -4.40 -3.14 -2.42
C LEU A 107 -5.36 -3.92 -1.52
N ILE A 108 -6.68 -3.64 -1.58
CA ILE A 108 -7.69 -4.39 -0.82
C ILE A 108 -7.68 -5.87 -1.23
N ASP A 109 -7.58 -6.20 -2.52
CA ASP A 109 -7.53 -7.58 -2.99
C ASP A 109 -6.24 -8.30 -2.60
N HIS A 110 -5.11 -7.60 -2.66
CA HIS A 110 -3.79 -8.11 -2.26
C HIS A 110 -3.74 -8.54 -0.80
N HIS A 111 -4.46 -7.86 0.11
CA HIS A 111 -4.52 -8.24 1.52
C HIS A 111 -4.97 -9.68 1.79
N SER A 112 -5.57 -10.35 0.79
CA SER A 112 -5.93 -11.76 0.92
C SER A 112 -4.71 -12.67 1.18
N VAL A 113 -3.54 -12.32 0.69
CA VAL A 113 -2.29 -13.05 0.96
C VAL A 113 -1.91 -12.91 2.44
N LEU A 114 -1.94 -11.68 2.96
CA LEU A 114 -1.66 -11.39 4.37
C LEU A 114 -2.66 -12.07 5.31
N TYR A 115 -3.95 -12.19 4.92
CA TYR A 115 -4.93 -12.94 5.73
C TYR A 115 -4.59 -14.41 5.83
N SER A 116 -4.05 -15.02 4.77
CA SER A 116 -3.58 -16.42 4.80
C SER A 116 -2.42 -16.58 5.75
N ASP A 117 -1.45 -15.68 5.72
CA ASP A 117 -0.28 -15.72 6.58
C ASP A 117 -0.63 -15.48 8.07
N LEU A 118 -1.60 -14.61 8.33
CA LEU A 118 -2.10 -14.30 9.68
C LEU A 118 -3.20 -15.24 10.18
N GLN A 119 -3.49 -16.34 9.47
CA GLN A 119 -4.50 -17.32 9.90
C GLN A 119 -4.14 -17.95 11.26
N ASP A 120 -2.85 -18.20 11.50
CA ASP A 120 -2.30 -18.50 12.82
C ASP A 120 -1.32 -17.39 13.23
N PRO A 121 -1.81 -16.35 13.94
CA PRO A 121 -0.97 -15.21 14.29
C PRO A 121 0.16 -15.59 15.27
N VAL A 122 0.01 -16.64 16.07
CA VAL A 122 1.07 -17.08 16.99
C VAL A 122 2.20 -17.71 16.20
N ALA A 123 1.90 -18.60 15.27
CA ALA A 123 2.89 -19.20 14.36
C ALA A 123 3.57 -18.13 13.52
N PHE A 124 2.82 -17.16 13.00
CA PHE A 124 3.35 -16.03 12.23
C PHE A 124 4.39 -15.22 13.03
N PHE A 125 4.02 -14.71 14.21
CA PHE A 125 4.91 -13.88 15.02
C PHE A 125 6.06 -14.64 15.69
N SER A 126 5.97 -15.96 15.79
CA SER A 126 7.07 -16.81 16.28
C SER A 126 7.99 -17.35 15.18
N GLY A 127 7.76 -16.97 13.91
CA GLY A 127 8.56 -17.43 12.78
C GLY A 127 8.36 -18.90 12.43
N GLN A 128 7.24 -19.51 12.81
CA GLN A 128 6.96 -20.94 12.59
C GLN A 128 6.00 -21.21 11.43
N SER A 129 5.45 -20.17 10.80
CA SER A 129 4.57 -20.29 9.64
C SER A 129 5.31 -20.09 8.34
N GLU A 130 4.93 -20.84 7.31
CA GLU A 130 5.29 -20.49 5.93
C GLU A 130 4.60 -19.18 5.55
N ARG A 131 5.36 -18.24 4.96
CA ARG A 131 4.88 -16.88 4.68
C ARG A 131 4.69 -16.68 3.19
N GLN A 132 3.46 -16.72 2.73
CA GLN A 132 3.13 -16.55 1.32
C GLN A 132 3.46 -15.14 0.80
N LEU A 133 3.33 -14.11 1.63
CA LEU A 133 3.69 -12.75 1.25
C LEU A 133 5.19 -12.62 0.96
N ALA A 134 6.06 -13.31 1.69
CA ALA A 134 7.50 -13.33 1.42
C ALA A 134 7.83 -13.92 0.03
N HIS A 135 7.09 -14.94 -0.41
CA HIS A 135 7.21 -15.47 -1.77
C HIS A 135 6.70 -14.51 -2.85
N PHE A 136 5.79 -13.62 -2.49
CA PHE A 136 5.26 -12.58 -3.39
C PHE A 136 6.24 -11.43 -3.63
N TRP A 137 7.25 -11.25 -2.74
CA TRP A 137 8.22 -10.17 -2.78
C TRP A 137 9.67 -10.65 -3.02
N PRO A 138 9.95 -11.39 -4.10
CA PRO A 138 11.24 -12.06 -4.29
C PRO A 138 12.40 -11.07 -4.45
N TYR A 139 12.13 -9.87 -4.96
CA TYR A 139 13.17 -8.84 -5.12
C TYR A 139 13.63 -8.28 -3.79
N VAL A 140 12.73 -8.22 -2.80
CA VAL A 140 13.04 -7.72 -1.45
C VAL A 140 13.77 -8.80 -0.64
N PHE A 141 13.35 -10.06 -0.80
CA PHE A 141 13.83 -11.17 0.05
C PHE A 141 14.79 -12.14 -0.65
N GLY A 142 15.23 -11.85 -1.88
CA GLY A 142 16.27 -12.60 -2.56
C GLY A 142 15.90 -14.02 -3.02
N ALA A 143 14.61 -14.39 -2.98
CA ALA A 143 14.13 -15.67 -3.46
C ALA A 143 14.07 -15.68 -5.00
N LYS A 144 15.07 -16.31 -5.64
CA LYS A 144 15.23 -16.28 -7.12
C LYS A 144 14.43 -17.33 -7.89
N ASP A 145 13.82 -18.31 -7.25
CA ASP A 145 13.52 -19.57 -7.93
C ASP A 145 12.04 -20.02 -8.05
N CYS A 146 11.02 -19.28 -7.59
CA CYS A 146 9.66 -19.83 -7.49
C CYS A 146 8.49 -18.88 -7.82
N LEU A 147 8.63 -17.96 -8.77
CA LEU A 147 7.48 -17.09 -9.11
C LEU A 147 6.75 -17.53 -10.36
N ASP A 148 5.41 -17.66 -10.24
CA ASP A 148 4.52 -17.68 -11.39
C ASP A 148 4.51 -16.27 -12.04
N ALA A 149 4.64 -16.24 -13.38
CA ALA A 149 4.61 -15.00 -14.15
C ALA A 149 3.33 -14.17 -13.90
N ALA A 150 2.22 -14.81 -13.55
CA ALA A 150 0.96 -14.15 -13.20
C ALA A 150 1.03 -13.42 -11.85
N ASP A 151 1.77 -13.95 -10.87
CA ASP A 151 1.95 -13.31 -9.57
C ASP A 151 2.87 -12.10 -9.67
N VAL A 152 3.96 -12.23 -10.45
CA VAL A 152 4.86 -11.09 -10.76
C VAL A 152 4.09 -9.96 -11.44
N SER A 153 3.24 -10.28 -12.42
CA SER A 153 2.43 -9.28 -13.11
C SER A 153 1.46 -8.56 -12.17
N ARG A 154 0.74 -9.31 -11.32
CA ARG A 154 -0.19 -8.73 -10.33
C ARG A 154 0.51 -7.82 -9.33
N TYR A 155 1.69 -8.23 -8.87
CA TYR A 155 2.52 -7.42 -7.98
C TYR A 155 2.99 -6.13 -8.66
N THR A 156 3.54 -6.24 -9.87
CA THR A 156 4.02 -5.08 -10.63
C THR A 156 2.89 -4.09 -10.90
N ASP A 157 1.70 -4.58 -11.24
CA ASP A 157 0.50 -3.75 -11.42
C ASP A 157 0.10 -3.03 -10.13
N LEU A 158 0.08 -3.73 -9.00
CA LEU A 158 -0.24 -3.15 -7.70
C LEU A 158 0.76 -2.07 -7.32
N MET A 159 2.07 -2.38 -7.45
CA MET A 159 3.14 -1.42 -7.14
C MET A 159 3.06 -0.20 -8.04
N THR A 160 2.92 -0.37 -9.35
CA THR A 160 2.79 0.73 -10.31
C THR A 160 1.59 1.64 -10.00
N LYS A 161 0.42 1.06 -9.72
CA LYS A 161 -0.80 1.82 -9.43
C LYS A 161 -0.73 2.55 -8.09
N SER A 162 -0.24 1.87 -7.03
CA SER A 162 -0.07 2.49 -5.71
C SER A 162 1.04 3.55 -5.70
N GLN A 163 2.09 3.37 -6.51
CA GLN A 163 3.18 4.32 -6.65
C GLN A 163 2.71 5.68 -7.18
N ARG A 164 1.70 5.69 -8.04
CA ARG A 164 1.15 6.95 -8.57
C ARG A 164 0.57 7.85 -7.48
N MET A 165 -0.12 7.29 -6.48
CA MET A 165 -0.65 8.04 -5.35
C MET A 165 0.48 8.59 -4.47
N VAL A 166 1.48 7.75 -4.14
CA VAL A 166 2.67 8.17 -3.38
C VAL A 166 3.44 9.25 -4.13
N ALA A 167 3.58 9.12 -5.46
CA ALA A 167 4.22 10.13 -6.30
C ALA A 167 3.51 11.49 -6.21
N GLN A 168 2.18 11.51 -6.31
CA GLN A 168 1.39 12.74 -6.21
C GLN A 168 1.60 13.41 -4.85
N ASP A 169 1.45 12.67 -3.75
CA ASP A 169 1.61 13.21 -2.39
C ASP A 169 3.04 13.70 -2.15
N THR A 170 4.05 12.96 -2.60
CA THR A 170 5.47 13.36 -2.48
C THR A 170 5.74 14.64 -3.24
N LEU A 171 5.28 14.72 -4.49
CA LEU A 171 5.51 15.89 -5.35
C LEU A 171 4.68 17.10 -4.93
N ASP A 172 3.56 16.92 -4.23
CA ASP A 172 2.80 18.02 -3.63
C ASP A 172 3.49 18.60 -2.38
N ALA A 173 4.33 17.80 -1.71
CA ALA A 173 5.06 18.20 -0.52
C ALA A 173 6.38 18.95 -0.82
N ILE A 174 6.86 18.93 -2.06
CA ILE A 174 8.15 19.51 -2.44
C ILE A 174 8.01 20.58 -3.52
N THR A 175 9.02 21.44 -3.62
CA THR A 175 9.16 22.37 -4.75
C THR A 175 10.03 21.73 -5.83
N LEU A 176 9.46 21.51 -7.01
CA LEU A 176 10.19 20.96 -8.15
C LEU A 176 11.17 22.02 -8.72
N PRO A 177 12.40 21.61 -9.10
CA PRO A 177 13.27 22.48 -9.89
C PRO A 177 12.63 22.76 -11.26
N LYS A 178 12.95 23.89 -11.84
CA LYS A 178 12.40 24.28 -13.16
C LYS A 178 12.97 23.44 -14.30
N ASP A 179 14.21 22.99 -14.17
CA ASP A 179 14.96 22.15 -15.10
C ASP A 179 16.01 21.36 -14.32
N GLY A 180 16.81 20.57 -14.99
CA GLY A 180 17.89 19.76 -14.40
C GLY A 180 17.76 18.28 -14.72
N SER A 181 18.48 17.48 -13.94
CA SER A 181 18.57 16.03 -14.09
C SER A 181 18.12 15.32 -12.81
N TRP A 182 17.34 14.24 -12.97
CA TRP A 182 16.76 13.48 -11.87
C TRP A 182 17.06 11.99 -12.03
N LEU A 183 17.61 11.38 -11.00
CA LEU A 183 17.82 9.95 -10.88
C LEU A 183 16.86 9.37 -9.86
N ASP A 184 16.04 8.41 -10.27
CA ASP A 184 15.16 7.64 -9.39
C ASP A 184 15.77 6.26 -9.15
N VAL A 185 16.31 6.04 -7.96
CA VAL A 185 17.00 4.80 -7.57
C VAL A 185 15.98 3.83 -7.00
N GLY A 186 15.93 2.62 -7.56
CA GLY A 186 14.89 1.64 -7.25
C GLY A 186 13.53 2.04 -7.83
N GLY A 187 13.51 2.80 -8.94
CA GLY A 187 12.31 3.39 -9.51
C GLY A 187 11.39 2.43 -10.27
N GLY A 188 11.74 1.15 -10.40
CA GLY A 188 10.95 0.11 -11.05
C GLY A 188 10.60 0.46 -12.49
N SER A 189 9.30 0.43 -12.81
CA SER A 189 8.76 0.80 -14.12
C SER A 189 8.84 2.31 -14.45
N GLY A 190 9.34 3.16 -13.53
CA GLY A 190 9.42 4.60 -13.71
C GLY A 190 8.11 5.34 -13.41
N ALA A 191 7.20 4.75 -12.63
CA ALA A 191 5.91 5.36 -12.31
C ALA A 191 6.06 6.72 -11.59
N PHE A 192 7.01 6.83 -10.64
CA PHE A 192 7.31 8.08 -9.95
C PHE A 192 7.90 9.12 -10.90
N ILE A 193 8.92 8.72 -11.67
CA ILE A 193 9.62 9.63 -12.60
C ILE A 193 8.70 10.11 -13.72
N SER A 194 7.74 9.29 -14.15
CA SER A 194 6.71 9.69 -15.12
C SER A 194 5.82 10.81 -14.58
N GLU A 195 5.50 10.79 -13.28
CA GLU A 195 4.74 11.87 -12.64
C GLU A 195 5.58 13.14 -12.49
N VAL A 196 6.90 13.02 -12.23
CA VAL A 196 7.84 14.16 -12.26
C VAL A 196 7.80 14.82 -13.65
N LEU A 197 7.95 14.04 -14.72
CA LEU A 197 7.95 14.54 -16.11
C LEU A 197 6.60 15.15 -16.51
N ARG A 198 5.49 14.60 -16.01
CA ARG A 198 4.16 15.16 -16.24
C ARG A 198 3.99 16.56 -15.64
N ARG A 199 4.61 16.81 -14.47
CA ARG A 199 4.58 18.13 -13.79
C ARG A 199 5.64 19.08 -14.32
N GLN A 200 6.78 18.54 -14.74
CA GLN A 200 7.95 19.30 -15.18
C GLN A 200 8.62 18.62 -16.37
N SER A 201 8.11 18.89 -17.56
CA SER A 201 8.54 18.23 -18.81
C SER A 201 9.96 18.61 -19.29
N SER A 202 10.56 19.67 -18.73
CA SER A 202 11.94 20.08 -19.01
C SER A 202 13.01 19.29 -18.26
N MET A 203 12.60 18.44 -17.27
CA MET A 203 13.53 17.58 -16.53
C MET A 203 14.09 16.46 -17.41
N ARG A 204 15.37 16.17 -17.25
CA ARG A 204 15.99 14.95 -17.79
C ARG A 204 15.92 13.87 -16.72
N ALA A 205 15.07 12.87 -16.91
CA ALA A 205 14.74 11.88 -15.90
C ALA A 205 15.33 10.51 -16.27
N THR A 206 15.91 9.84 -15.28
CA THR A 206 16.54 8.52 -15.42
C THR A 206 16.10 7.65 -14.25
N VAL A 207 15.73 6.41 -14.53
CA VAL A 207 15.51 5.35 -13.53
C VAL A 207 16.78 4.50 -13.46
N PHE A 208 17.21 4.16 -12.24
CA PHE A 208 18.26 3.18 -11.97
C PHE A 208 17.65 2.02 -11.20
N ASP A 209 17.61 0.84 -11.80
CA ASP A 209 17.00 -0.35 -11.19
C ASP A 209 17.56 -1.64 -11.81
N LEU A 210 17.20 -2.78 -11.25
CA LEU A 210 17.62 -4.09 -11.72
C LEU A 210 17.23 -4.33 -13.19
N PRO A 211 18.03 -5.09 -13.95
CA PRO A 211 17.67 -5.47 -15.31
C PRO A 211 16.29 -6.15 -15.34
N GLY A 212 15.41 -5.69 -16.23
CA GLY A 212 14.07 -6.25 -16.43
C GLY A 212 12.97 -5.59 -15.59
N SER A 213 13.27 -4.68 -14.65
CA SER A 213 12.26 -3.90 -13.93
C SER A 213 11.54 -2.88 -14.83
N ASN A 214 12.18 -2.47 -15.92
CA ASN A 214 11.61 -1.55 -16.90
C ASN A 214 10.80 -2.32 -17.96
N SER A 215 9.52 -2.53 -17.71
CA SER A 215 8.61 -3.21 -18.65
C SER A 215 7.96 -2.26 -19.67
N GLU A 216 7.99 -0.95 -19.43
CA GLU A 216 7.41 0.07 -20.32
C GLU A 216 8.42 1.17 -20.61
N LEU A 217 8.69 1.43 -21.89
CA LEU A 217 9.51 2.56 -22.35
C LEU A 217 8.70 3.85 -22.18
N GLY A 218 8.91 4.54 -21.05
CA GLY A 218 8.39 5.87 -20.80
C GLY A 218 9.26 6.97 -21.47
N ALA A 219 8.95 8.23 -21.18
CA ALA A 219 9.74 9.39 -21.63
C ALA A 219 11.06 9.58 -20.82
N HIS A 220 11.41 8.61 -19.95
CA HIS A 220 12.60 8.60 -19.11
C HIS A 220 13.67 7.66 -19.66
N ASN A 221 14.93 7.91 -19.29
CA ASN A 221 16.02 6.99 -19.52
C ASN A 221 16.03 5.88 -18.46
N PHE A 222 16.64 4.75 -18.80
CA PHE A 222 16.82 3.64 -17.88
C PHE A 222 18.30 3.20 -17.85
N ILE A 223 18.83 3.04 -16.66
CA ILE A 223 20.17 2.47 -16.43
C ILE A 223 19.96 1.22 -15.56
N ALA A 224 20.35 0.07 -16.10
CA ALA A 224 20.29 -1.20 -15.37
C ALA A 224 21.46 -1.31 -14.39
N GLY A 225 21.15 -1.69 -13.14
CA GLY A 225 22.15 -1.93 -12.11
C GLY A 225 21.51 -2.24 -10.74
N SER A 226 22.32 -2.80 -9.86
CA SER A 226 21.98 -3.07 -8.47
C SER A 226 22.52 -1.94 -7.58
N PHE A 227 21.67 -1.24 -6.87
CA PHE A 227 22.14 -0.20 -5.93
C PHE A 227 22.93 -0.81 -4.74
N PHE A 228 22.92 -2.13 -4.57
CA PHE A 228 23.78 -2.81 -3.61
C PHE A 228 25.19 -3.06 -4.16
N ASP A 229 25.27 -3.58 -5.38
CA ASP A 229 26.51 -4.11 -5.94
C ASP A 229 27.23 -3.07 -6.82
N ASP A 230 26.47 -2.25 -7.56
CA ASP A 230 27.01 -1.26 -8.49
C ASP A 230 27.13 0.13 -7.87
N ASP A 231 27.98 0.98 -8.45
CA ASP A 231 28.03 2.40 -8.14
C ASP A 231 26.82 3.12 -8.74
N LEU A 232 26.31 4.12 -8.06
CA LEU A 232 25.23 4.94 -8.59
C LEU A 232 25.75 5.89 -9.68
N PRO A 233 24.98 6.10 -10.76
CA PRO A 233 25.30 7.10 -11.76
C PRO A 233 25.39 8.50 -11.13
N SER A 234 26.43 9.26 -11.45
CA SER A 234 26.65 10.63 -10.97
C SER A 234 26.19 11.68 -11.98
N GLY A 235 26.19 12.95 -11.55
CA GLY A 235 25.84 14.09 -12.43
C GLY A 235 24.34 14.39 -12.48
N PHE A 236 23.58 13.96 -11.48
CA PHE A 236 22.17 14.27 -11.31
C PHE A 236 21.98 15.32 -10.22
N ASP A 237 21.15 16.33 -10.50
CA ASP A 237 20.85 17.42 -9.57
C ASP A 237 19.92 16.95 -8.44
N VAL A 238 19.10 15.93 -8.71
CA VAL A 238 18.17 15.32 -7.77
C VAL A 238 18.31 13.80 -7.83
N ILE A 239 18.36 13.16 -6.66
CA ILE A 239 18.22 11.71 -6.50
C ILE A 239 16.99 11.44 -5.64
N SER A 240 16.15 10.48 -6.03
CA SER A 240 15.00 10.01 -5.25
C SER A 240 15.14 8.56 -4.83
N LEU A 241 14.63 8.29 -3.61
CA LEU A 241 14.42 6.98 -3.03
C LEU A 241 12.96 6.92 -2.57
N ILE A 242 12.10 6.24 -3.33
CA ILE A 242 10.66 6.23 -3.10
C ILE A 242 10.21 4.81 -2.81
N ARG A 243 9.90 4.51 -1.56
CA ARG A 243 9.56 3.17 -1.10
C ARG A 243 10.67 2.14 -1.37
N VAL A 244 11.88 2.52 -1.05
CA VAL A 244 13.09 1.68 -1.22
C VAL A 244 13.68 1.30 0.13
N LEU A 245 13.78 2.26 1.06
CA LEU A 245 14.58 2.06 2.28
C LEU A 245 13.92 1.15 3.29
N TYR A 246 12.60 1.19 3.43
CA TYR A 246 11.87 0.51 4.52
C TYR A 246 11.95 -1.03 4.43
N ASP A 247 12.28 -1.59 3.26
CA ASP A 247 12.40 -3.02 3.02
C ASP A 247 13.82 -3.58 3.30
N HIS A 248 14.77 -2.72 3.71
CA HIS A 248 16.17 -3.09 3.83
C HIS A 248 16.71 -2.89 5.24
N SER A 249 17.77 -3.63 5.59
CA SER A 249 18.46 -3.51 6.86
C SER A 249 19.17 -2.17 7.01
N ASP A 250 19.36 -1.71 8.25
CA ASP A 250 20.05 -0.44 8.56
C ASP A 250 21.47 -0.38 7.95
N ASP A 251 22.19 -1.50 7.90
CA ASP A 251 23.50 -1.60 7.26
C ASP A 251 23.43 -1.38 5.75
N SER A 252 22.42 -1.98 5.10
CA SER A 252 22.16 -1.81 3.66
C SER A 252 21.74 -0.39 3.34
N ILE A 253 20.84 0.18 4.15
CA ILE A 253 20.40 1.58 4.04
C ILE A 253 21.59 2.54 4.18
N THR A 254 22.47 2.32 5.16
CA THR A 254 23.66 3.15 5.39
C THR A 254 24.59 3.12 4.18
N LYS A 255 24.82 1.94 3.59
CA LYS A 255 25.62 1.79 2.38
C LYS A 255 25.01 2.52 1.19
N LEU A 256 23.69 2.35 0.98
CA LEU A 256 22.96 3.02 -0.11
C LEU A 256 22.99 4.55 0.05
N LEU A 257 22.72 5.06 1.23
CA LEU A 257 22.77 6.49 1.50
C LEU A 257 24.18 7.07 1.32
N THR A 258 25.22 6.30 1.64
CA THR A 258 26.61 6.68 1.36
C THR A 258 26.88 6.77 -0.14
N LYS A 259 26.41 5.80 -0.94
CA LYS A 259 26.51 5.88 -2.39
C LYS A 259 25.75 7.09 -2.97
N VAL A 260 24.55 7.35 -2.47
CA VAL A 260 23.74 8.52 -2.85
C VAL A 260 24.47 9.82 -2.55
N TYR A 261 25.04 9.94 -1.34
CA TYR A 261 25.84 11.12 -0.96
C TYR A 261 27.02 11.36 -1.89
N ASN A 262 27.73 10.30 -2.27
CA ASN A 262 28.87 10.37 -3.18
C ASN A 262 28.48 10.68 -4.64
N ALA A 263 27.29 10.29 -5.05
CA ALA A 263 26.78 10.52 -6.42
C ALA A 263 26.18 11.93 -6.61
N LEU A 264 25.71 12.57 -5.52
CA LEU A 264 25.13 13.91 -5.58
C LEU A 264 26.22 14.99 -5.72
N PRO A 265 26.01 16.04 -6.52
CA PRO A 265 26.86 17.21 -6.54
C PRO A 265 26.71 18.04 -5.25
N GLU A 266 27.59 19.02 -5.01
CA GLU A 266 27.64 19.83 -3.79
C GLU A 266 26.30 20.46 -3.39
N ASN A 267 25.45 20.85 -4.34
CA ASN A 267 24.12 21.41 -4.10
C ASN A 267 23.00 20.44 -4.54
N GLY A 268 23.33 19.17 -4.69
CA GLY A 268 22.37 18.14 -5.10
C GLY A 268 21.32 17.91 -4.01
N ARG A 269 20.14 17.44 -4.42
CA ARG A 269 19.01 17.21 -3.52
C ARG A 269 18.67 15.73 -3.47
N LEU A 270 18.57 15.19 -2.25
CA LEU A 270 17.97 13.87 -2.01
C LEU A 270 16.51 14.03 -1.61
N ILE A 271 15.63 13.25 -2.22
CA ILE A 271 14.21 13.12 -1.87
C ILE A 271 13.97 11.69 -1.40
N VAL A 272 13.46 11.56 -0.19
CA VAL A 272 13.10 10.27 0.41
C VAL A 272 11.61 10.30 0.75
N SER A 273 10.87 9.30 0.26
CA SER A 273 9.45 9.13 0.55
C SER A 273 9.18 7.67 0.95
N GLU A 274 9.02 7.48 2.25
CA GLU A 274 8.94 6.18 2.90
C GLU A 274 7.81 6.14 3.93
N PRO A 275 7.30 4.96 4.30
CA PRO A 275 6.42 4.80 5.45
C PRO A 275 7.20 5.04 6.76
N MET A 276 7.33 6.30 7.19
CA MET A 276 8.11 6.68 8.37
C MET A 276 7.35 6.43 9.67
N LEU A 277 7.97 5.73 10.63
CA LEU A 277 7.47 5.61 11.99
C LEU A 277 7.52 6.98 12.70
N GLY A 278 6.52 7.26 13.55
CA GLY A 278 6.48 8.50 14.35
C GLY A 278 5.74 9.69 13.71
N SER A 279 5.27 9.60 12.47
CA SER A 279 4.41 10.62 11.87
C SER A 279 3.00 10.62 12.48
N LYS A 280 2.25 11.74 12.39
CA LYS A 280 0.86 11.81 12.91
C LYS A 280 -0.10 10.78 12.27
N LEU A 281 0.19 10.32 11.05
CA LEU A 281 -0.50 9.25 10.33
C LEU A 281 -0.09 7.84 10.82
N SER A 282 0.96 7.73 11.63
CA SER A 282 1.69 6.50 11.91
C SER A 282 0.99 5.47 12.79
N LYS A 283 -0.10 5.81 13.51
CA LYS A 283 -0.72 4.81 14.42
C LYS A 283 -1.40 3.66 13.68
N SER A 284 -2.01 3.91 12.53
CA SER A 284 -2.58 2.84 11.68
C SER A 284 -1.55 2.29 10.69
N LEU A 285 -0.68 3.15 10.15
CA LEU A 285 0.39 2.74 9.24
C LEU A 285 1.46 1.92 9.96
N GLY A 286 1.81 2.30 11.20
CA GLY A 286 2.80 1.58 12.00
C GLY A 286 2.47 0.12 12.23
N ARG A 287 1.19 -0.23 12.40
CA ARG A 287 0.77 -1.64 12.52
C ARG A 287 1.04 -2.44 11.24
N TYR A 288 0.89 -1.80 10.09
CA TYR A 288 1.15 -2.41 8.79
C TYR A 288 2.64 -2.60 8.56
N VAL A 289 3.42 -1.55 8.79
CA VAL A 289 4.89 -1.57 8.67
C VAL A 289 5.53 -2.61 9.60
N PHE A 290 5.02 -2.79 10.84
CA PHE A 290 5.53 -3.84 11.72
C PHE A 290 5.29 -5.26 11.19
N CYS A 291 4.18 -5.51 10.52
CA CYS A 291 3.98 -6.79 9.85
C CYS A 291 4.95 -6.97 8.69
N ASP A 292 5.13 -5.93 7.86
CA ASP A 292 6.06 -5.99 6.72
C ASP A 292 7.52 -6.17 7.17
N LEU A 293 7.98 -5.45 8.21
CA LEU A 293 9.32 -5.62 8.79
C LEU A 293 9.56 -7.03 9.34
N HIS A 294 8.52 -7.69 9.85
CA HIS A 294 8.63 -9.06 10.32
C HIS A 294 8.95 -10.05 9.18
N TYR A 295 8.49 -9.79 7.97
CA TYR A 295 8.88 -10.55 6.78
C TYR A 295 10.36 -10.34 6.41
N GLY A 296 10.90 -9.12 6.62
CA GLY A 296 12.29 -8.79 6.30
C GLY A 296 13.33 -9.47 7.20
N ASP A 297 12.99 -9.75 8.46
CA ASP A 297 13.95 -10.28 9.44
C ASP A 297 14.36 -11.75 9.20
N GLU A 298 13.62 -12.53 8.40
CA GLU A 298 13.97 -13.91 8.07
C GLU A 298 15.10 -14.04 7.03
N TYR A 299 15.40 -12.98 6.29
CA TYR A 299 16.40 -12.98 5.21
C TYR A 299 17.62 -12.11 5.56
N ARG A 300 17.73 -11.70 6.82
CA ARG A 300 18.91 -11.05 7.41
C ARG A 300 19.86 -12.10 8.07
#